data_90b855a368652f04115eba5047e7287f
#
_entry.id   90b855a368652f04115eba5047e7287f
#
_cell.length_a   1.000
_cell.length_b   1.000
_cell.length_c   1.000
_cell.angle_alpha   90.00
_cell.angle_beta   90.00
_cell.angle_gamma   90.00
#
_symmetry.space_group_name_H-M   'P 1'
#
loop_
_entity.id
_entity.type
_entity.pdbx_description
1 polymer ?
#
loop_
_entity_poly.entity_id
_entity_poly.type
_entity_poly.pdbx_seq_one_letter_code
_entity_poly.pdbx_strand_id
1 'polypeptide(L)'
;MMAGSAQRVWIIGASAGIGAALSRALADRGASLVLSARDEEALKELAVECGETEISPLDLAQVGELAALCDRLRAGGPFDAIICTAALYDPGRVGDLDPDRVEAMVRVNFLGTLEVARLCPPLIRDGGQLVLFGSVAGYIGLPGGQPYSATKAAINNLAETLAVELAPRVDVRLVCPGFVATRLTAKNRFSMPAIMTVEEAAEAVLRGMARRGFEIHFPRRFTLAIKLLRLLPYALLLPLLRRLG
;
A
#
# COMPACT_ATOMS: atom_id res chain seq x y z
N MET A 1 8.72 -20.50 -13.57
CA MET A 1 7.43 -20.82 -12.92
C MET A 1 7.50 -22.28 -12.52
N MET A 2 7.57 -22.56 -11.24
CA MET A 2 7.44 -23.93 -10.75
C MET A 2 5.96 -24.24 -10.65
N ALA A 3 5.47 -25.18 -11.46
CA ALA A 3 4.14 -25.73 -11.36
C ALA A 3 4.07 -26.59 -10.09
N GLY A 4 3.17 -26.28 -9.16
CA GLY A 4 2.96 -27.23 -8.08
C GLY A 4 2.30 -26.79 -6.78
N SER A 5 2.27 -25.50 -6.42
CA SER A 5 1.49 -25.05 -5.26
C SER A 5 0.89 -23.67 -5.53
N ALA A 6 -0.37 -23.48 -5.11
CA ALA A 6 -1.01 -22.17 -5.13
C ALA A 6 -0.14 -21.16 -4.34
N GLN A 7 0.03 -19.94 -4.84
CA GLN A 7 0.74 -18.90 -4.11
C GLN A 7 -0.02 -18.55 -2.84
N ARG A 8 0.66 -18.49 -1.69
CA ARG A 8 0.07 -18.04 -0.43
C ARG A 8 0.35 -16.55 -0.24
N VAL A 9 -0.69 -15.73 -0.24
CA VAL A 9 -0.58 -14.27 -0.19
C VAL A 9 -1.38 -13.69 0.96
N TRP A 10 -0.77 -12.82 1.75
CA TRP A 10 -1.44 -12.06 2.81
C TRP A 10 -1.66 -10.62 2.38
N ILE A 11 -2.91 -10.15 2.43
CA ILE A 11 -3.27 -8.77 2.07
C ILE A 11 -3.79 -8.05 3.31
N ILE A 12 -3.04 -7.06 3.78
CA ILE A 12 -3.38 -6.18 4.90
C ILE A 12 -4.00 -4.90 4.33
N GLY A 13 -5.27 -4.64 4.67
CA GLY A 13 -6.10 -3.58 4.08
C GLY A 13 -6.98 -4.10 2.93
N ALA A 14 -7.41 -5.37 3.02
CA ALA A 14 -8.13 -6.06 1.95
C ALA A 14 -9.59 -5.61 1.76
N SER A 15 -10.24 -5.01 2.78
CA SER A 15 -11.70 -4.78 2.79
C SER A 15 -12.22 -3.81 1.73
N ALA A 16 -11.35 -3.04 1.05
CA ALA A 16 -11.79 -2.04 0.08
C ALA A 16 -10.70 -1.62 -0.92
N GLY A 17 -11.12 -0.91 -1.97
CA GLY A 17 -10.23 -0.24 -2.91
C GLY A 17 -9.24 -1.19 -3.58
N ILE A 18 -7.97 -0.80 -3.65
CA ILE A 18 -6.93 -1.59 -4.32
C ILE A 18 -6.72 -2.95 -3.63
N GLY A 19 -6.83 -3.01 -2.29
CA GLY A 19 -6.68 -4.26 -1.54
C GLY A 19 -7.74 -5.29 -1.93
N ALA A 20 -9.00 -4.90 -2.00
CA ALA A 20 -10.08 -5.77 -2.43
C ALA A 20 -9.95 -6.21 -3.90
N ALA A 21 -9.57 -5.29 -4.78
CA ALA A 21 -9.34 -5.61 -6.19
C ALA A 21 -8.14 -6.58 -6.38
N LEU A 22 -7.07 -6.41 -5.58
CA LEU A 22 -5.94 -7.34 -5.57
C LEU A 22 -6.36 -8.73 -5.07
N SER A 23 -7.21 -8.80 -4.05
CA SER A 23 -7.71 -10.07 -3.51
C SER A 23 -8.45 -10.85 -4.58
N ARG A 24 -9.41 -10.23 -5.27
CA ARG A 24 -10.13 -10.85 -6.40
C ARG A 24 -9.18 -11.32 -7.50
N ALA A 25 -8.32 -10.43 -7.95
CA ALA A 25 -7.41 -10.72 -9.06
C ALA A 25 -6.37 -11.81 -8.73
N LEU A 26 -5.99 -11.99 -7.47
CA LEU A 26 -5.12 -13.08 -7.01
C LEU A 26 -5.89 -14.38 -6.84
N ALA A 27 -7.13 -14.34 -6.33
CA ALA A 27 -8.02 -15.48 -6.24
C ALA A 27 -8.30 -16.08 -7.63
N ASP A 28 -8.61 -15.25 -8.63
CA ASP A 28 -8.80 -15.65 -10.03
C ASP A 28 -7.55 -16.33 -10.63
N ARG A 29 -6.37 -16.10 -10.05
CA ARG A 29 -5.11 -16.74 -10.42
C ARG A 29 -4.78 -17.98 -9.58
N GLY A 30 -5.69 -18.39 -8.71
CA GLY A 30 -5.56 -19.59 -7.87
C GLY A 30 -4.66 -19.38 -6.65
N ALA A 31 -4.47 -18.16 -6.17
CA ALA A 31 -3.75 -17.92 -4.94
C ALA A 31 -4.58 -18.27 -3.70
N SER A 32 -3.95 -18.87 -2.68
CA SER A 32 -4.51 -19.03 -1.34
C SER A 32 -4.31 -17.72 -0.57
N LEU A 33 -5.39 -17.14 -0.05
CA LEU A 33 -5.38 -15.79 0.50
C LEU A 33 -5.57 -15.77 2.01
N VAL A 34 -4.82 -14.87 2.68
CA VAL A 34 -5.14 -14.36 4.01
C VAL A 34 -5.54 -12.90 3.87
N LEU A 35 -6.74 -12.54 4.32
CA LEU A 35 -7.27 -11.18 4.22
C LEU A 35 -7.41 -10.55 5.58
N SER A 36 -6.79 -9.37 5.75
CA SER A 36 -6.84 -8.60 6.99
C SER A 36 -7.32 -7.17 6.75
N ALA A 37 -8.24 -6.72 7.57
CA ALA A 37 -8.71 -5.35 7.71
C ALA A 37 -9.49 -5.22 9.02
N ARG A 38 -9.89 -4.00 9.38
CA ARG A 38 -10.72 -3.75 10.58
C ARG A 38 -12.18 -4.16 10.38
N ASP A 39 -12.67 -4.00 9.16
CA ASP A 39 -14.06 -4.28 8.77
C ASP A 39 -14.19 -5.77 8.45
N GLU A 40 -14.57 -6.56 9.46
CA GLU A 40 -14.69 -8.01 9.36
C GLU A 40 -15.84 -8.43 8.44
N GLU A 41 -16.95 -7.68 8.43
CA GLU A 41 -18.08 -8.00 7.55
C GLU A 41 -17.70 -7.82 6.08
N ALA A 42 -17.01 -6.72 5.75
CA ALA A 42 -16.49 -6.53 4.39
C ALA A 42 -15.44 -7.58 3.99
N LEU A 43 -14.68 -8.13 4.95
CA LEU A 43 -13.78 -9.26 4.68
C LEU A 43 -14.56 -10.55 4.38
N LYS A 44 -15.65 -10.82 5.11
CA LYS A 44 -16.51 -11.99 4.89
C LYS A 44 -17.18 -11.95 3.51
N GLU A 45 -17.72 -10.78 3.13
CA GLU A 45 -18.29 -10.57 1.80
C GLU A 45 -17.23 -10.83 0.70
N LEU A 46 -16.05 -10.25 0.85
CA LEU A 46 -14.95 -10.45 -0.11
C LEU A 46 -14.47 -11.90 -0.16
N ALA A 47 -14.42 -12.62 0.95
CA ALA A 47 -14.00 -14.01 1.00
C ALA A 47 -14.95 -14.92 0.22
N VAL A 48 -16.27 -14.64 0.24
CA VAL A 48 -17.25 -15.38 -0.59
C VAL A 48 -16.92 -15.25 -2.08
N GLU A 49 -16.48 -14.07 -2.51
CA GLU A 49 -16.10 -13.85 -3.91
C GLU A 49 -14.74 -14.49 -4.27
N CYS A 50 -13.81 -14.54 -3.30
CA CYS A 50 -12.45 -15.03 -3.52
C CYS A 50 -12.26 -16.54 -3.33
N GLY A 51 -13.27 -17.29 -2.84
CA GLY A 51 -13.16 -18.74 -2.63
C GLY A 51 -12.32 -19.11 -1.42
N GLU A 52 -11.29 -19.96 -1.58
CA GLU A 52 -10.46 -20.45 -0.48
C GLU A 52 -9.63 -19.31 0.16
N THR A 53 -10.16 -18.75 1.24
CA THR A 53 -9.64 -17.52 1.86
C THR A 53 -9.73 -17.59 3.38
N GLU A 54 -8.62 -17.33 4.06
CA GLU A 54 -8.58 -17.15 5.52
C GLU A 54 -8.88 -15.68 5.85
N ILE A 55 -9.86 -15.43 6.71
CA ILE A 55 -10.15 -14.10 7.24
C ILE A 55 -9.43 -13.93 8.57
N SER A 56 -8.64 -12.86 8.68
CA SER A 56 -7.86 -12.52 9.88
C SER A 56 -8.01 -11.03 10.18
N PRO A 57 -9.08 -10.59 10.89
CA PRO A 57 -9.29 -9.20 11.26
C PRO A 57 -8.06 -8.61 11.95
N LEU A 58 -7.75 -7.34 11.64
CA LEU A 58 -6.57 -6.64 12.15
C LEU A 58 -6.79 -5.13 12.11
N ASP A 59 -6.55 -4.46 13.24
CA ASP A 59 -6.40 -3.02 13.30
C ASP A 59 -4.92 -2.63 13.52
N LEU A 60 -4.29 -2.08 12.49
CA LEU A 60 -2.90 -1.60 12.58
C LEU A 60 -2.70 -0.44 13.58
N ALA A 61 -3.77 0.17 14.07
CA ALA A 61 -3.69 1.16 15.13
C ALA A 61 -3.50 0.53 16.52
N GLN A 62 -3.84 -0.74 16.70
CA GLN A 62 -3.77 -1.45 17.97
C GLN A 62 -2.40 -2.10 18.17
N VAL A 63 -1.76 -1.74 19.28
CA VAL A 63 -0.45 -2.28 19.62
C VAL A 63 -0.57 -3.78 19.98
N GLY A 64 0.29 -4.60 19.38
CA GLY A 64 0.38 -6.03 19.66
C GLY A 64 -0.54 -6.93 18.83
N GLU A 65 -1.61 -6.42 18.21
CA GLU A 65 -2.50 -7.23 17.36
C GLU A 65 -1.75 -7.89 16.19
N LEU A 66 -0.92 -7.12 15.50
CA LEU A 66 -0.14 -7.65 14.38
C LEU A 66 0.85 -8.74 14.84
N ALA A 67 1.48 -8.57 16.01
CA ALA A 67 2.42 -9.55 16.52
C ALA A 67 1.72 -10.89 16.81
N ALA A 68 0.58 -10.85 17.54
CA ALA A 68 -0.23 -12.03 17.84
C ALA A 68 -0.74 -12.71 16.54
N LEU A 69 -1.11 -11.92 15.54
CA LEU A 69 -1.53 -12.45 14.24
C LEU A 69 -0.37 -13.11 13.49
N CYS A 70 0.82 -12.51 13.47
CA CYS A 70 2.02 -13.10 12.87
C CYS A 70 2.35 -14.46 13.48
N ASP A 71 2.27 -14.59 14.82
CA ASP A 71 2.53 -15.86 15.51
C ASP A 71 1.51 -16.95 15.11
N ARG A 72 0.24 -16.59 15.01
CA ARG A 72 -0.82 -17.52 14.56
C ARG A 72 -0.61 -17.95 13.11
N LEU A 73 -0.34 -17.02 12.20
CA LEU A 73 -0.21 -17.29 10.76
C LEU A 73 1.06 -18.08 10.40
N ARG A 74 2.05 -18.11 11.28
CA ARG A 74 3.29 -18.88 11.10
C ARG A 74 3.04 -20.37 10.94
N ALA A 75 2.03 -20.92 11.61
CA ALA A 75 1.68 -22.34 11.55
C ALA A 75 1.20 -22.78 10.14
N GLY A 76 0.65 -21.87 9.35
CA GLY A 76 0.19 -22.15 7.97
C GLY A 76 1.30 -22.18 6.91
N GLY A 77 2.57 -22.06 7.31
CA GLY A 77 3.72 -22.00 6.40
C GLY A 77 4.04 -20.59 5.86
N PRO A 78 5.12 -20.45 5.08
CA PRO A 78 5.58 -19.16 4.61
C PRO A 78 4.71 -18.58 3.51
N PHE A 79 4.72 -17.25 3.40
CA PHE A 79 4.04 -16.49 2.35
C PHE A 79 4.94 -16.29 1.13
N ASP A 80 4.35 -16.35 -0.07
CA ASP A 80 4.97 -15.90 -1.31
C ASP A 80 5.01 -14.37 -1.39
N ALA A 81 3.97 -13.71 -0.88
CA ALA A 81 3.93 -12.26 -0.77
C ALA A 81 3.09 -11.80 0.43
N ILE A 82 3.53 -10.70 1.05
CA ILE A 82 2.72 -9.94 2.02
C ILE A 82 2.56 -8.53 1.46
N ILE A 83 1.30 -8.09 1.31
CA ILE A 83 0.93 -6.83 0.65
C ILE A 83 0.23 -5.93 1.66
N CYS A 84 0.83 -4.78 2.00
CA CYS A 84 0.24 -3.81 2.91
C CYS A 84 -0.35 -2.63 2.13
N THR A 85 -1.69 -2.64 1.95
CA THR A 85 -2.45 -1.55 1.30
C THR A 85 -3.15 -0.64 2.30
N ALA A 86 -3.15 -1.00 3.59
CA ALA A 86 -3.90 -0.28 4.62
C ALA A 86 -3.45 1.18 4.71
N ALA A 87 -4.41 2.10 4.65
CA ALA A 87 -4.16 3.52 4.80
C ALA A 87 -5.42 4.28 5.21
N LEU A 88 -5.23 5.36 5.96
CA LEU A 88 -6.21 6.42 6.16
C LEU A 88 -5.89 7.60 5.26
N TYR A 89 -6.92 8.36 4.87
CA TYR A 89 -6.79 9.52 4.02
C TYR A 89 -7.75 10.61 4.47
N ASP A 90 -7.20 11.67 5.00
CA ASP A 90 -7.91 12.88 5.41
C ASP A 90 -6.98 14.08 5.26
N PRO A 91 -6.63 14.46 4.01
CA PRO A 91 -5.69 15.53 3.76
C PRO A 91 -6.35 16.89 3.91
N GLY A 92 -5.54 17.89 4.28
CA GLY A 92 -5.99 19.26 4.42
C GLY A 92 -4.83 20.25 4.40
N ARG A 93 -5.17 21.54 4.54
CA ARG A 93 -4.19 22.60 4.82
C ARG A 93 -3.70 22.46 6.27
N VAL A 94 -2.42 22.68 6.49
CA VAL A 94 -1.80 22.43 7.81
C VAL A 94 -2.50 23.17 8.96
N GLY A 95 -2.97 24.40 8.71
CA GLY A 95 -3.69 25.18 9.73
C GLY A 95 -5.09 24.68 10.09
N ASP A 96 -5.68 23.81 9.24
CA ASP A 96 -7.07 23.35 9.38
C ASP A 96 -7.14 21.85 9.82
N LEU A 97 -5.97 21.25 10.12
CA LEU A 97 -5.90 19.82 10.45
C LEU A 97 -6.44 19.54 11.86
N ASP A 98 -7.25 18.52 11.98
CA ASP A 98 -7.70 17.94 13.24
C ASP A 98 -6.58 17.07 13.84
N PRO A 99 -6.06 17.38 15.04
CA PRO A 99 -4.97 16.64 15.66
C PRO A 99 -5.24 15.14 15.83
N ASP A 100 -6.46 14.74 16.19
CA ASP A 100 -6.81 13.34 16.43
C ASP A 100 -6.78 12.55 15.11
N ARG A 101 -7.24 13.16 14.02
CA ARG A 101 -7.18 12.56 12.68
C ARG A 101 -5.75 12.49 12.15
N VAL A 102 -4.90 13.49 12.47
CA VAL A 102 -3.47 13.47 12.16
C VAL A 102 -2.80 12.29 12.87
N GLU A 103 -3.02 12.15 14.19
CA GLU A 103 -2.47 11.05 14.97
C GLU A 103 -2.92 9.69 14.42
N ALA A 104 -4.22 9.50 14.19
CA ALA A 104 -4.77 8.26 13.63
C ALA A 104 -4.13 7.92 12.28
N MET A 105 -3.92 8.93 11.41
CA MET A 105 -3.31 8.72 10.10
C MET A 105 -1.83 8.32 10.23
N VAL A 106 -1.06 8.98 11.09
CA VAL A 106 0.35 8.62 11.35
C VAL A 106 0.44 7.21 11.94
N ARG A 107 -0.44 6.89 12.89
CA ARG A 107 -0.49 5.58 13.53
C ARG A 107 -0.74 4.46 12.54
N VAL A 108 -1.77 4.57 11.71
CA VAL A 108 -2.10 3.53 10.72
C VAL A 108 -1.10 3.53 9.56
N ASN A 109 -0.90 4.68 8.91
CA ASN A 109 -0.14 4.72 7.66
C ASN A 109 1.34 4.48 7.86
N PHE A 110 1.94 5.07 8.90
CA PHE A 110 3.38 4.98 9.12
C PHE A 110 3.74 3.94 10.19
N LEU A 111 3.27 4.10 11.44
CA LEU A 111 3.66 3.19 12.52
C LEU A 111 3.15 1.77 12.27
N GLY A 112 1.90 1.62 11.79
CA GLY A 112 1.36 0.31 11.40
C GLY A 112 2.15 -0.34 10.27
N THR A 113 2.53 0.42 9.23
CA THR A 113 3.38 -0.12 8.14
C THR A 113 4.80 -0.44 8.62
N LEU A 114 5.36 0.35 9.54
CA LEU A 114 6.65 0.06 10.17
C LEU A 114 6.61 -1.25 10.98
N GLU A 115 5.51 -1.51 11.70
CA GLU A 115 5.30 -2.78 12.40
C GLU A 115 5.19 -3.96 11.40
N VAL A 116 4.48 -3.77 10.27
CA VAL A 116 4.45 -4.76 9.18
C VAL A 116 5.87 -5.03 8.67
N ALA A 117 6.65 -4.00 8.43
CA ALA A 117 8.04 -4.10 7.98
C ALA A 117 8.94 -4.83 8.98
N ARG A 118 8.68 -4.69 10.28
CA ARG A 118 9.44 -5.33 11.36
C ARG A 118 9.06 -6.79 11.59
N LEU A 119 7.76 -7.12 11.54
CA LEU A 119 7.25 -8.42 11.99
C LEU A 119 7.00 -9.41 10.84
N CYS A 120 6.66 -8.92 9.64
CA CYS A 120 6.25 -9.78 8.54
C CYS A 120 7.39 -10.44 7.75
N PRO A 121 8.59 -9.85 7.57
CA PRO A 121 9.65 -10.48 6.78
C PRO A 121 9.99 -11.93 7.18
N PRO A 122 10.02 -12.32 8.49
CA PRO A 122 10.26 -13.72 8.87
C PRO A 122 9.19 -14.72 8.42
N LEU A 123 8.02 -14.25 8.02
CA LEU A 123 6.92 -15.08 7.49
C LEU A 123 6.99 -15.26 5.98
N ILE A 124 7.85 -14.52 5.30
CA ILE A 124 8.02 -14.56 3.85
C ILE A 124 9.08 -15.60 3.52
N ARG A 125 8.79 -16.48 2.55
CA ARG A 125 9.79 -17.44 2.05
C ARG A 125 10.97 -16.73 1.39
N ASP A 126 12.08 -17.41 1.24
CA ASP A 126 13.22 -16.89 0.49
C ASP A 126 12.83 -16.59 -0.97
N GLY A 127 13.17 -15.39 -1.43
CA GLY A 127 12.77 -14.86 -2.72
C GLY A 127 11.29 -14.44 -2.83
N GLY A 128 10.54 -14.48 -1.73
CA GLY A 128 9.17 -13.94 -1.65
C GLY A 128 9.17 -12.41 -1.51
N GLN A 129 7.99 -11.80 -1.57
CA GLN A 129 7.85 -10.35 -1.69
C GLN A 129 7.20 -9.69 -0.47
N LEU A 130 7.75 -8.55 -0.04
CA LEU A 130 7.09 -7.58 0.83
C LEU A 130 6.69 -6.35 0.00
N VAL A 131 5.37 -6.11 -0.14
CA VAL A 131 4.84 -5.04 -0.98
C VAL A 131 4.25 -3.94 -0.12
N LEU A 132 4.86 -2.75 -0.16
CA LEU A 132 4.44 -1.58 0.62
C LEU A 132 3.85 -0.50 -0.29
N PHE A 133 2.74 0.12 0.17
CA PHE A 133 2.05 1.15 -0.59
C PHE A 133 2.43 2.55 -0.14
N GLY A 134 3.36 3.16 -0.87
CA GLY A 134 3.60 4.59 -0.88
C GLY A 134 2.51 5.38 -1.62
N SER A 135 2.90 6.41 -2.33
CA SER A 135 2.06 7.22 -3.22
C SER A 135 2.92 8.21 -4.00
N VAL A 136 2.44 8.68 -5.14
CA VAL A 136 3.02 9.87 -5.78
C VAL A 136 2.99 11.11 -4.88
N ALA A 137 2.03 11.18 -3.95
CA ALA A 137 1.96 12.23 -2.94
C ALA A 137 3.16 12.22 -1.98
N GLY A 138 3.90 11.11 -1.90
CA GLY A 138 5.15 11.00 -1.14
C GLY A 138 6.39 11.47 -1.90
N TYR A 139 6.31 11.79 -3.20
CA TYR A 139 7.46 12.28 -3.96
C TYR A 139 7.76 13.76 -3.71
N ILE A 140 6.70 14.57 -3.62
CA ILE A 140 6.80 16.01 -3.36
C ILE A 140 5.66 16.47 -2.44
N GLY A 141 5.87 17.53 -1.66
CA GLY A 141 4.83 18.15 -0.86
C GLY A 141 3.85 18.91 -1.75
N LEU A 142 2.57 18.52 -1.69
CA LEU A 142 1.49 19.19 -2.43
C LEU A 142 0.64 20.05 -1.47
N PRO A 143 0.17 21.24 -1.90
CA PRO A 143 -0.78 22.02 -1.12
C PRO A 143 -2.03 21.21 -0.75
N GLY A 144 -2.48 21.31 0.51
CA GLY A 144 -3.63 20.56 1.00
C GLY A 144 -3.44 19.04 1.12
N GLY A 145 -2.23 18.52 0.93
CA GLY A 145 -1.94 17.07 0.97
C GLY A 145 -1.49 16.53 2.32
N GLN A 146 -1.40 17.38 3.37
CA GLN A 146 -0.89 16.96 4.68
C GLN A 146 -2.04 16.41 5.57
N PRO A 147 -1.74 15.49 6.52
CA PRO A 147 -0.46 14.81 6.78
C PRO A 147 -0.21 13.59 5.87
N TYR A 148 -1.16 13.24 5.01
CA TYR A 148 -1.08 12.05 4.15
C TYR A 148 0.22 12.01 3.33
N SER A 149 0.58 13.11 2.65
CA SER A 149 1.82 13.19 1.86
C SER A 149 3.06 12.88 2.69
N ALA A 150 3.13 13.39 3.93
CA ALA A 150 4.25 13.13 4.84
C ALA A 150 4.34 11.64 5.22
N THR A 151 3.19 11.00 5.55
CA THR A 151 3.19 9.56 5.86
C THR A 151 3.62 8.72 4.65
N LYS A 152 3.22 9.10 3.44
CA LYS A 152 3.62 8.37 2.22
C LYS A 152 5.08 8.61 1.83
N ALA A 153 5.64 9.78 2.11
CA ALA A 153 7.06 10.04 1.96
C ALA A 153 7.89 9.17 2.94
N ALA A 154 7.42 9.02 4.19
CA ALA A 154 8.05 8.13 5.16
C ALA A 154 8.03 6.66 4.71
N ILE A 155 6.92 6.19 4.11
CA ILE A 155 6.85 4.82 3.54
C ILE A 155 7.79 4.66 2.35
N ASN A 156 7.90 5.64 1.46
CA ASN A 156 8.84 5.58 0.33
C ASN A 156 10.28 5.39 0.85
N ASN A 157 10.70 6.19 1.84
CA ASN A 157 12.02 6.09 2.47
C ASN A 157 12.22 4.75 3.20
N LEU A 158 11.23 4.30 3.99
CA LEU A 158 11.26 3.00 4.68
C LEU A 158 11.47 1.84 3.69
N ALA A 159 10.73 1.83 2.59
CA ALA A 159 10.83 0.78 1.58
C ALA A 159 12.21 0.74 0.91
N GLU A 160 12.84 1.90 0.66
CA GLU A 160 14.22 1.99 0.13
C GLU A 160 15.22 1.33 1.09
N THR A 161 15.12 1.64 2.39
CA THR A 161 15.96 1.03 3.44
C THR A 161 15.78 -0.49 3.48
N LEU A 162 14.54 -0.96 3.54
CA LEU A 162 14.22 -2.38 3.61
C LEU A 162 14.67 -3.16 2.37
N ALA A 163 14.64 -2.55 1.20
CA ALA A 163 15.10 -3.18 -0.03
C ALA A 163 16.60 -3.52 0.03
N VAL A 164 17.37 -2.77 0.81
CA VAL A 164 18.81 -3.04 1.03
C VAL A 164 19.00 -4.03 2.18
N GLU A 165 18.31 -3.82 3.31
CA GLU A 165 18.50 -4.62 4.52
C GLU A 165 17.99 -6.07 4.40
N LEU A 166 16.93 -6.30 3.63
CA LEU A 166 16.30 -7.62 3.49
C LEU A 166 16.79 -8.41 2.28
N ALA A 167 17.57 -7.78 1.37
CA ALA A 167 18.14 -8.48 0.22
C ALA A 167 19.26 -9.48 0.64
N PRO A 168 19.39 -10.62 -0.07
CA PRO A 168 18.56 -11.08 -1.19
C PRO A 168 17.35 -11.91 -0.74
N ARG A 169 17.12 -12.06 0.58
CA ARG A 169 16.14 -12.98 1.14
C ARG A 169 14.69 -12.60 0.82
N VAL A 170 14.35 -11.30 0.95
CA VAL A 170 13.02 -10.77 0.63
C VAL A 170 13.12 -9.70 -0.43
N ASP A 171 12.31 -9.82 -1.49
CA ASP A 171 12.18 -8.82 -2.55
C ASP A 171 11.18 -7.73 -2.10
N VAL A 172 11.71 -6.59 -1.65
CA VAL A 172 10.88 -5.46 -1.21
C VAL A 172 10.42 -4.65 -2.41
N ARG A 173 9.11 -4.42 -2.50
CA ARG A 173 8.47 -3.68 -3.60
C ARG A 173 7.73 -2.46 -3.06
N LEU A 174 8.04 -1.30 -3.62
CA LEU A 174 7.34 -0.06 -3.34
C LEU A 174 6.30 0.21 -4.43
N VAL A 175 5.02 0.31 -4.06
CA VAL A 175 3.95 0.69 -4.97
C VAL A 175 3.61 2.17 -4.77
N CYS A 176 3.73 2.98 -5.83
CA CYS A 176 3.41 4.40 -5.82
C CYS A 176 2.28 4.71 -6.80
N PRO A 177 1.00 4.55 -6.38
CA PRO A 177 -0.14 4.92 -7.21
C PRO A 177 -0.24 6.43 -7.40
N GLY A 178 -0.74 6.86 -8.57
CA GLY A 178 -1.38 8.15 -8.75
C GLY A 178 -2.81 8.14 -8.21
N PHE A 179 -3.73 8.79 -8.91
CA PHE A 179 -5.14 8.77 -8.51
C PHE A 179 -5.81 7.45 -8.92
N VAL A 180 -6.48 6.82 -7.94
CA VAL A 180 -7.28 5.61 -8.14
C VAL A 180 -8.67 5.85 -7.58
N ALA A 181 -9.72 5.49 -8.29
CA ALA A 181 -11.12 5.69 -7.90
C ALA A 181 -11.47 4.78 -6.71
N THR A 182 -11.31 5.31 -5.51
CA THR A 182 -11.57 4.62 -4.24
C THR A 182 -12.42 5.49 -3.32
N ARG A 183 -12.95 4.92 -2.24
CA ARG A 183 -13.61 5.69 -1.17
C ARG A 183 -12.70 6.79 -0.59
N LEU A 184 -11.38 6.59 -0.62
CA LEU A 184 -10.41 7.57 -0.12
C LEU A 184 -10.38 8.80 -1.04
N THR A 185 -10.22 8.59 -2.34
CA THR A 185 -10.10 9.68 -3.33
C THR A 185 -11.43 10.36 -3.64
N ALA A 186 -12.58 9.73 -3.33
CA ALA A 186 -13.90 10.35 -3.45
C ALA A 186 -14.07 11.61 -2.57
N LYS A 187 -13.21 11.79 -1.54
CA LYS A 187 -13.16 13.00 -0.71
C LYS A 187 -12.51 14.20 -1.40
N ASN A 188 -11.79 13.99 -2.49
CA ASN A 188 -11.11 15.06 -3.22
C ASN A 188 -12.12 15.95 -3.93
N ARG A 189 -11.93 17.28 -3.80
CA ARG A 189 -12.77 18.31 -4.44
C ARG A 189 -12.12 18.94 -5.66
N PHE A 190 -11.05 18.35 -6.18
CA PHE A 190 -10.32 18.82 -7.34
C PHE A 190 -10.31 17.76 -8.46
N SER A 191 -10.05 18.19 -9.69
CA SER A 191 -9.89 17.27 -10.81
C SER A 191 -8.68 16.38 -10.60
N MET A 192 -8.87 15.07 -10.71
CA MET A 192 -7.82 14.06 -10.55
C MET A 192 -7.32 13.60 -11.93
N PRO A 193 -6.17 14.10 -12.40
CA PRO A 193 -5.68 13.72 -13.73
C PRO A 193 -5.31 12.24 -13.78
N ALA A 194 -5.66 11.61 -14.90
CA ALA A 194 -5.33 10.23 -15.21
C ALA A 194 -5.78 9.23 -14.10
N ILE A 195 -6.97 9.47 -13.53
CA ILE A 195 -7.56 8.56 -12.54
C ILE A 195 -7.75 7.16 -13.16
N MET A 196 -7.40 6.13 -12.41
CA MET A 196 -7.55 4.71 -12.78
C MET A 196 -8.65 4.07 -11.95
N THR A 197 -9.25 2.99 -12.47
CA THR A 197 -10.13 2.12 -11.65
C THR A 197 -9.30 1.29 -10.65
N VAL A 198 -9.95 0.68 -9.68
CA VAL A 198 -9.24 -0.20 -8.71
C VAL A 198 -8.74 -1.48 -9.38
N GLU A 199 -9.47 -1.99 -10.38
CA GLU A 199 -9.10 -3.16 -11.18
C GLU A 199 -7.86 -2.87 -12.04
N GLU A 200 -7.82 -1.73 -12.74
CA GLU A 200 -6.64 -1.30 -13.51
C GLU A 200 -5.41 -1.14 -12.60
N ALA A 201 -5.61 -0.59 -11.39
CA ALA A 201 -4.55 -0.42 -10.40
C ALA A 201 -4.05 -1.79 -9.89
N ALA A 202 -4.96 -2.73 -9.55
CA ALA A 202 -4.60 -4.08 -9.12
C ALA A 202 -3.79 -4.81 -10.21
N GLU A 203 -4.24 -4.75 -11.46
CA GLU A 203 -3.50 -5.33 -12.58
C GLU A 203 -2.12 -4.68 -12.79
N ALA A 204 -2.00 -3.37 -12.58
CA ALA A 204 -0.71 -2.69 -12.67
C ALA A 204 0.25 -3.16 -11.56
N VAL A 205 -0.25 -3.36 -10.34
CA VAL A 205 0.52 -3.91 -9.22
C VAL A 205 0.99 -5.33 -9.54
N LEU A 206 0.09 -6.24 -9.94
CA LEU A 206 0.42 -7.63 -10.22
C LEU A 206 1.42 -7.76 -11.38
N ARG A 207 1.24 -6.98 -12.46
CA ARG A 207 2.24 -6.91 -13.54
C ARG A 207 3.58 -6.38 -13.06
N GLY A 208 3.58 -5.43 -12.13
CA GLY A 208 4.79 -4.89 -11.51
C GLY A 208 5.49 -5.93 -10.63
N MET A 209 4.75 -6.65 -9.79
CA MET A 209 5.27 -7.73 -8.94
C MET A 209 5.91 -8.87 -9.75
N ALA A 210 5.34 -9.19 -10.92
CA ALA A 210 5.87 -10.21 -11.82
C ALA A 210 7.17 -9.79 -12.56
N ARG A 211 7.55 -8.53 -12.51
CA ARG A 211 8.75 -7.99 -13.17
C ARG A 211 9.86 -7.72 -12.15
N ARG A 212 11.10 -7.65 -12.61
CA ARG A 212 12.20 -7.15 -11.79
C ARG A 212 12.11 -5.63 -11.64
N GLY A 213 12.47 -5.10 -10.47
CA GLY A 213 12.53 -3.67 -10.19
C GLY A 213 11.91 -3.33 -8.85
N PHE A 214 12.44 -2.34 -8.15
CA PHE A 214 12.03 -1.95 -6.81
C PHE A 214 10.66 -1.26 -6.80
N GLU A 215 10.44 -0.31 -7.70
CA GLU A 215 9.28 0.56 -7.68
C GLU A 215 8.26 0.21 -8.77
N ILE A 216 7.00 0.13 -8.35
CA ILE A 216 5.80 -0.07 -9.19
C ILE A 216 4.98 1.21 -9.13
N HIS A 217 4.99 2.01 -10.20
CA HIS A 217 4.26 3.28 -10.24
C HIS A 217 3.33 3.38 -11.46
N PHE A 218 2.17 3.94 -11.26
CA PHE A 218 1.13 4.06 -12.29
C PHE A 218 0.15 5.22 -11.99
N PRO A 219 -0.50 5.79 -13.04
CA PRO A 219 -0.20 5.61 -14.46
C PRO A 219 1.13 6.28 -14.81
N ARG A 220 1.97 5.61 -15.62
CA ARG A 220 3.38 5.99 -15.79
C ARG A 220 3.59 7.42 -16.29
N ARG A 221 2.76 7.91 -17.21
CA ARG A 221 2.89 9.28 -17.75
C ARG A 221 2.77 10.32 -16.65
N PHE A 222 1.76 10.18 -15.78
CA PHE A 222 1.52 11.08 -14.66
C PHE A 222 2.63 10.98 -13.61
N THR A 223 2.97 9.78 -13.18
CA THR A 223 3.97 9.57 -12.13
C THR A 223 5.36 10.01 -12.55
N LEU A 224 5.75 9.83 -13.83
CA LEU A 224 7.01 10.33 -14.37
C LEU A 224 7.04 11.86 -14.41
N ALA A 225 5.93 12.52 -14.75
CA ALA A 225 5.85 13.98 -14.69
C ALA A 225 6.10 14.51 -13.27
N ILE A 226 5.52 13.87 -12.23
CA ILE A 226 5.76 14.23 -10.83
C ILE A 226 7.22 13.98 -10.43
N LYS A 227 7.83 12.87 -10.87
CA LYS A 227 9.25 12.60 -10.63
C LYS A 227 10.16 13.65 -11.28
N LEU A 228 9.85 14.08 -12.50
CA LEU A 228 10.59 15.15 -13.16
C LEU A 228 10.46 16.48 -12.41
N LEU A 229 9.26 16.81 -11.91
CA LEU A 229 9.07 17.99 -11.07
C LEU A 229 9.94 17.93 -9.80
N ARG A 230 10.11 16.76 -9.20
CA ARG A 230 10.95 16.56 -8.02
C ARG A 230 12.44 16.89 -8.25
N LEU A 231 12.90 16.81 -9.50
CA LEU A 231 14.30 17.16 -9.86
C LEU A 231 14.55 18.66 -9.96
N LEU A 232 13.50 19.49 -10.00
CA LEU A 232 13.65 20.93 -10.07
C LEU A 232 14.23 21.48 -8.76
N PRO A 233 15.17 22.45 -8.83
CA PRO A 233 15.56 23.24 -7.67
C PRO A 233 14.34 23.89 -7.01
N TYR A 234 14.34 24.04 -5.69
CA TYR A 234 13.20 24.63 -4.95
C TYR A 234 12.83 26.04 -5.43
N ALA A 235 13.80 26.81 -5.94
CA ALA A 235 13.54 28.12 -6.52
C ALA A 235 12.58 28.09 -7.72
N LEU A 236 12.51 26.96 -8.44
CA LEU A 236 11.59 26.76 -9.58
C LEU A 236 10.37 25.94 -9.15
N LEU A 237 10.57 24.91 -8.33
CA LEU A 237 9.51 24.02 -7.90
C LEU A 237 8.43 24.73 -7.07
N LEU A 238 8.83 25.50 -6.03
CA LEU A 238 7.86 26.11 -5.11
C LEU A 238 6.93 27.15 -5.78
N PRO A 239 7.41 28.04 -6.66
CA PRO A 239 6.51 28.92 -7.41
C PRO A 239 5.52 28.17 -8.31
N LEU A 240 5.95 27.03 -8.90
CA LEU A 240 5.07 26.17 -9.69
C LEU A 240 3.98 25.53 -8.84
N LEU A 241 4.36 24.97 -7.66
CA LEU A 241 3.41 24.33 -6.74
C LEU A 241 2.39 25.34 -6.16
N ARG A 242 2.76 26.62 -5.98
CA ARG A 242 1.82 27.68 -5.54
C ARG A 242 0.66 27.89 -6.52
N ARG A 243 0.85 27.57 -7.81
CA ARG A 243 -0.21 27.71 -8.81
C ARG A 243 -1.20 26.52 -8.81
N LEU A 244 -0.87 25.45 -8.07
CA LEU A 244 -1.70 24.24 -7.94
C LEU A 244 -2.56 24.24 -6.66
N GLY A 245 -2.33 25.15 -5.74
CA GLY A 245 -3.07 25.34 -4.49
C GLY A 245 -3.81 26.65 -4.48
#